data_4606d8052e1992eda8e546ff46cd58f6
#
_entry.id   4606d8052e1992eda8e546ff46cd58f6
#
_cell.length_a   1.000
_cell.length_b   1.000
_cell.length_c   1.000
_cell.angle_alpha   90.00
_cell.angle_beta   90.00
_cell.angle_gamma   90.00
#
_symmetry.space_group_name_H-M   'P 1'
#
loop_
_entity.id
_entity.type
_entity.pdbx_description
1 polymer ?
#
loop_
_entity_poly.entity_id
_entity_poly.type
_entity_poly.pdbx_seq_one_letter_code
_entity_poly.pdbx_strand_id
1 'polypeptide(L)'
;TYLHYIDPFRCPKHPWTEALEGKRVLVIHPQAELIRSQYEKRERLFPGTKILPEFTLIVQKAVQTNAGEVDERYANWFEALEDMYEKAMQEEFDLAILGCGAYGFPLAAKIKAAGRQAVHLGGITQILFGIHGKRWDEDKNHQFLKQYDSDAWVRISDKDKPKDADSVEGGCYW
;
A
#
# COMPACT_ATOMS: atom_id res chain seq x y z
N THR A 1 -8.26 1.43 -21.30
CA THR A 1 -8.33 0.95 -19.89
C THR A 1 -8.25 2.16 -18.99
N TYR A 2 -9.15 2.29 -18.04
CA TYR A 2 -9.14 3.38 -17.06
C TYR A 2 -8.31 2.96 -15.84
N LEU A 3 -7.50 3.88 -15.29
CA LEU A 3 -6.63 3.62 -14.12
C LEU A 3 -7.40 3.10 -12.90
N HIS A 4 -8.65 3.51 -12.72
CA HIS A 4 -9.45 3.05 -11.58
C HIS A 4 -9.77 1.54 -11.61
N TYR A 5 -9.55 0.84 -12.73
CA TYR A 5 -9.69 -0.63 -12.76
C TYR A 5 -8.52 -1.37 -12.11
N ILE A 6 -7.42 -0.67 -11.77
CA ILE A 6 -6.36 -1.24 -10.95
C ILE A 6 -6.80 -1.36 -9.47
N ASP A 7 -7.84 -0.64 -9.07
CA ASP A 7 -8.47 -0.73 -7.76
C ASP A 7 -9.26 -2.05 -7.67
N PRO A 8 -8.87 -3.00 -6.79
CA PRO A 8 -9.49 -4.32 -6.73
C PRO A 8 -10.94 -4.28 -6.27
N PHE A 9 -11.37 -3.21 -5.61
CA PHE A 9 -12.73 -3.03 -5.09
C PHE A 9 -13.76 -2.73 -6.19
N ARG A 10 -13.31 -2.31 -7.38
CA ARG A 10 -14.19 -2.01 -8.52
C ARG A 10 -14.74 -3.26 -9.20
N CYS A 11 -14.06 -4.40 -9.04
CA CYS A 11 -14.47 -5.68 -9.58
C CYS A 11 -14.49 -6.75 -8.48
N PRO A 12 -15.32 -6.63 -7.44
CA PRO A 12 -15.21 -7.45 -6.23
C PRO A 12 -15.52 -8.93 -6.46
N LYS A 13 -16.21 -9.28 -7.55
CA LYS A 13 -16.50 -10.69 -7.90
C LYS A 13 -15.26 -11.40 -8.43
N HIS A 14 -14.41 -10.69 -9.18
CA HIS A 14 -13.18 -11.19 -9.77
C HIS A 14 -12.11 -10.11 -9.69
N PRO A 15 -11.65 -9.76 -8.48
CA PRO A 15 -10.59 -8.78 -8.32
C PRO A 15 -9.28 -9.36 -8.86
N TRP A 16 -8.45 -8.52 -9.50
CA TRP A 16 -7.15 -8.98 -9.99
C TRP A 16 -6.26 -9.52 -8.85
N THR A 17 -6.50 -9.07 -7.62
CA THR A 17 -5.81 -9.55 -6.42
C THR A 17 -6.09 -11.02 -6.10
N GLU A 18 -7.15 -11.61 -6.64
CA GLU A 18 -7.39 -13.07 -6.56
C GLU A 18 -6.18 -13.87 -7.08
N ALA A 19 -5.46 -13.34 -8.07
CA ALA A 19 -4.25 -13.97 -8.63
C ALA A 19 -3.05 -13.98 -7.66
N LEU A 20 -3.14 -13.31 -6.51
CA LEU A 20 -2.11 -13.31 -5.47
C LEU A 20 -2.17 -14.56 -4.58
N GLU A 21 -3.25 -15.34 -4.65
CA GLU A 21 -3.42 -16.53 -3.83
C GLU A 21 -2.21 -17.48 -3.96
N GLY A 22 -1.62 -17.84 -2.80
CA GLY A 22 -0.45 -18.71 -2.71
C GLY A 22 0.87 -18.11 -3.21
N LYS A 23 0.90 -16.82 -3.61
CA LYS A 23 2.11 -16.13 -4.07
C LYS A 23 2.93 -15.57 -2.91
N ARG A 24 4.15 -15.17 -3.20
CA ARG A 24 4.98 -14.34 -2.31
C ARG A 24 4.80 -12.89 -2.74
N VAL A 25 4.18 -12.09 -1.89
CA VAL A 25 3.84 -10.69 -2.20
C VAL A 25 4.66 -9.75 -1.33
N LEU A 26 5.49 -8.92 -1.95
CA LEU A 26 6.23 -7.86 -1.27
C LEU A 26 5.36 -6.60 -1.26
N VAL A 27 5.11 -6.05 -0.07
CA VAL A 27 4.41 -4.76 0.08
C VAL A 27 5.37 -3.71 0.60
N ILE A 28 5.58 -2.64 -0.18
CA ILE A 28 6.43 -1.51 0.20
C ILE A 28 5.54 -0.31 0.55
N HIS A 29 5.50 0.02 1.85
CA HIS A 29 4.60 1.05 2.38
C HIS A 29 5.17 1.69 3.64
N PRO A 30 4.92 2.99 3.93
CA PRO A 30 5.34 3.61 5.19
C PRO A 30 4.82 2.88 6.43
N GLN A 31 3.59 2.37 6.37
CA GLN A 31 2.91 1.64 7.45
C GLN A 31 3.11 0.11 7.36
N ALA A 32 4.33 -0.35 7.05
CA ALA A 32 4.63 -1.75 6.81
C ALA A 32 4.20 -2.67 7.95
N GLU A 33 4.49 -2.31 9.21
CA GLU A 33 4.14 -3.14 10.37
C GLU A 33 2.63 -3.14 10.65
N LEU A 34 1.95 -2.03 10.41
CA LEU A 34 0.49 -1.98 10.51
C LEU A 34 -0.15 -2.89 9.44
N ILE A 35 0.37 -2.88 8.22
CA ILE A 35 -0.05 -3.78 7.14
C ILE A 35 0.14 -5.25 7.56
N ARG A 36 1.29 -5.60 8.17
CA ARG A 36 1.54 -6.95 8.68
C ARG A 36 0.46 -7.38 9.67
N SER A 37 0.18 -6.54 10.67
CA SER A 37 -0.80 -6.85 11.71
C SER A 37 -2.24 -6.91 11.17
N GLN A 38 -2.57 -6.10 10.18
CA GLN A 38 -3.89 -6.13 9.53
C GLN A 38 -4.05 -7.36 8.63
N TYR A 39 -2.99 -7.80 7.96
CA TYR A 39 -3.04 -8.99 7.13
C TYR A 39 -3.38 -10.26 7.94
N GLU A 40 -2.97 -10.34 9.21
CA GLU A 40 -3.37 -11.42 10.11
C GLU A 40 -4.89 -11.50 10.31
N LYS A 41 -5.60 -10.38 10.09
CA LYS A 41 -7.06 -10.27 10.18
C LYS A 41 -7.76 -10.34 8.81
N ARG A 42 -7.06 -10.74 7.73
CA ARG A 42 -7.52 -10.64 6.34
C ARG A 42 -8.94 -11.18 6.11
N GLU A 43 -9.30 -12.30 6.78
CA GLU A 43 -10.61 -12.93 6.63
C GLU A 43 -11.77 -12.06 7.15
N ARG A 44 -11.47 -11.13 8.07
CA ARG A 44 -12.44 -10.19 8.66
C ARG A 44 -12.51 -8.86 7.90
N LEU A 45 -11.48 -8.52 7.09
CA LEU A 45 -11.44 -7.26 6.35
C LEU A 45 -12.42 -7.28 5.17
N PHE A 46 -12.49 -8.38 4.43
CA PHE A 46 -13.31 -8.52 3.23
C PHE A 46 -14.04 -9.87 3.21
N PRO A 47 -14.91 -10.14 4.18
CA PRO A 47 -15.54 -11.45 4.33
C PRO A 47 -16.32 -11.86 3.08
N GLY A 48 -16.14 -13.11 2.66
CA GLY A 48 -16.82 -13.67 1.50
C GLY A 48 -16.34 -13.16 0.13
N THR A 49 -15.21 -12.45 0.10
CA THR A 49 -14.60 -11.95 -1.16
C THR A 49 -13.22 -12.55 -1.37
N LYS A 50 -12.65 -12.30 -2.56
CA LYS A 50 -11.27 -12.64 -2.90
C LYS A 50 -10.36 -11.39 -3.04
N ILE A 51 -10.78 -10.27 -2.45
CA ILE A 51 -10.05 -9.00 -2.51
C ILE A 51 -8.69 -9.12 -1.84
N LEU A 52 -8.60 -9.77 -0.69
CA LEU A 52 -7.35 -10.01 0.03
C LEU A 52 -7.18 -11.52 0.31
N PRO A 53 -6.74 -12.31 -0.70
CA PRO A 53 -6.58 -13.75 -0.54
C PRO A 53 -5.38 -14.11 0.35
N GLU A 54 -5.22 -15.38 0.63
CA GLU A 54 -4.07 -15.88 1.36
C GLU A 54 -2.82 -15.94 0.48
N PHE A 55 -1.73 -15.30 0.94
CA PHE A 55 -0.42 -15.30 0.29
C PHE A 55 0.70 -15.17 1.33
N THR A 56 1.93 -15.42 0.96
CA THR A 56 3.08 -15.11 1.82
C THR A 56 3.37 -13.63 1.76
N LEU A 57 3.07 -12.90 2.85
CA LEU A 57 3.31 -11.46 2.94
C LEU A 57 4.75 -11.16 3.37
N ILE A 58 5.45 -10.38 2.58
CA ILE A 58 6.73 -9.75 2.88
C ILE A 58 6.46 -8.24 2.96
N VAL A 59 6.89 -7.57 4.01
CA VAL A 59 6.73 -6.12 4.11
C VAL A 59 8.09 -5.43 4.19
N GLN A 60 8.19 -4.30 3.50
CA GLN A 60 9.32 -3.39 3.57
C GLN A 60 8.81 -2.00 3.92
N LYS A 61 9.39 -1.40 4.97
CA LYS A 61 9.07 -0.01 5.32
C LYS A 61 9.61 0.93 4.26
N ALA A 62 8.73 1.70 3.65
CA ALA A 62 9.11 2.72 2.69
C ALA A 62 9.72 3.93 3.40
N VAL A 63 10.68 4.57 2.73
CA VAL A 63 11.16 5.90 3.11
C VAL A 63 10.03 6.90 2.94
N GLN A 64 9.86 7.78 3.92
CA GLN A 64 8.85 8.82 3.92
C GLN A 64 9.54 10.17 4.19
N THR A 65 9.61 10.99 3.16
CA THR A 65 10.25 12.32 3.19
C THR A 65 9.30 13.43 2.72
N ASN A 66 7.99 13.18 2.83
CA ASN A 66 6.95 14.16 2.60
C ASN A 66 6.48 14.79 3.91
N ALA A 67 5.65 15.82 3.84
CA ALA A 67 5.04 16.48 5.00
C ALA A 67 6.08 16.93 6.05
N GLY A 68 7.19 17.53 5.61
CA GLY A 68 8.24 18.04 6.48
C GLY A 68 9.16 16.99 7.13
N GLU A 69 8.93 15.71 6.84
CA GLU A 69 9.82 14.64 7.31
C GLU A 69 11.14 14.64 6.50
N VAL A 70 12.25 14.43 7.23
CA VAL A 70 13.58 14.26 6.66
C VAL A 70 14.14 12.94 7.14
N ASP A 71 14.73 12.19 6.23
CA ASP A 71 15.46 10.97 6.56
C ASP A 71 16.97 11.23 6.36
N GLU A 72 17.65 11.48 7.45
CA GLU A 72 19.08 11.86 7.45
C GLU A 72 20.02 10.73 6.95
N ARG A 73 19.49 9.53 6.74
CA ARG A 73 20.27 8.41 6.16
C ARG A 73 20.60 8.63 4.69
N TYR A 74 19.90 9.52 4.02
CA TYR A 74 20.01 9.75 2.58
C TYR A 74 20.31 11.21 2.29
N ALA A 75 21.32 11.47 1.47
CA ALA A 75 21.68 12.83 1.05
C ALA A 75 20.63 13.41 0.06
N ASN A 76 19.90 12.55 -0.65
CA ASN A 76 18.90 12.96 -1.62
C ASN A 76 17.87 11.86 -1.89
N TRP A 77 16.81 12.26 -2.60
CA TRP A 77 15.71 11.36 -2.96
C TRP A 77 16.13 10.12 -3.77
N PHE A 78 17.13 10.26 -4.64
CA PHE A 78 17.59 9.16 -5.50
C PHE A 78 18.31 8.07 -4.69
N GLU A 79 19.08 8.44 -3.68
CA GLU A 79 19.72 7.49 -2.77
C GLU A 79 18.66 6.68 -1.99
N ALA A 80 17.62 7.33 -1.51
CA ALA A 80 16.51 6.66 -0.85
C ALA A 80 15.76 5.69 -1.78
N LEU A 81 15.57 6.10 -3.04
CA LEU A 81 14.96 5.23 -4.06
C LEU A 81 15.83 3.99 -4.33
N GLU A 82 17.16 4.18 -4.47
CA GLU A 82 18.08 3.08 -4.74
C GLU A 82 18.13 2.10 -3.57
N ASP A 83 18.26 2.59 -2.34
CA ASP A 83 18.25 1.75 -1.14
C ASP A 83 16.99 0.92 -1.02
N MET A 84 15.81 1.53 -1.29
CA MET A 84 14.55 0.78 -1.29
C MET A 84 14.52 -0.29 -2.39
N TYR A 85 15.07 0.00 -3.56
CA TYR A 85 15.17 -0.95 -4.65
C TYR A 85 16.11 -2.12 -4.31
N GLU A 86 17.32 -1.82 -3.82
CA GLU A 86 18.30 -2.85 -3.44
C GLU A 86 17.74 -3.78 -2.37
N LYS A 87 17.08 -3.24 -1.34
CA LYS A 87 16.42 -4.04 -0.30
C LYS A 87 15.30 -4.91 -0.86
N ALA A 88 14.48 -4.35 -1.74
CA ALA A 88 13.42 -5.12 -2.39
C ALA A 88 13.99 -6.30 -3.20
N MET A 89 15.10 -6.09 -3.90
CA MET A 89 15.72 -7.12 -4.73
C MET A 89 16.45 -8.21 -3.95
N GLN A 90 16.71 -8.02 -2.66
CA GLN A 90 17.20 -9.06 -1.76
C GLN A 90 16.13 -10.06 -1.35
N GLU A 91 14.85 -9.66 -1.47
CA GLU A 91 13.73 -10.51 -1.12
C GLU A 91 13.32 -11.41 -2.30
N GLU A 92 12.81 -12.59 -1.96
CA GLU A 92 12.23 -13.53 -2.92
C GLU A 92 10.72 -13.32 -3.01
N PHE A 93 10.22 -12.67 -4.07
CA PHE A 93 8.80 -12.39 -4.26
C PHE A 93 8.35 -12.63 -5.71
N ASP A 94 7.06 -12.91 -5.89
CA ASP A 94 6.42 -13.08 -7.19
C ASP A 94 5.89 -11.73 -7.73
N LEU A 95 5.40 -10.86 -6.82
CA LEU A 95 4.88 -9.53 -7.17
C LEU A 95 5.12 -8.55 -6.03
N ALA A 96 5.50 -7.31 -6.37
CA ALA A 96 5.57 -6.19 -5.42
C ALA A 96 4.35 -5.27 -5.56
N ILE A 97 3.71 -4.92 -4.43
CA ILE A 97 2.68 -3.89 -4.33
C ILE A 97 3.29 -2.66 -3.67
N LEU A 98 3.20 -1.51 -4.34
CA LEU A 98 3.88 -0.29 -3.93
C LEU A 98 2.87 0.80 -3.55
N GLY A 99 2.89 1.20 -2.28
CA GLY A 99 2.10 2.29 -1.72
C GLY A 99 3.01 3.32 -1.04
N CYS A 100 4.05 3.81 -1.74
CA CYS A 100 5.10 4.65 -1.20
C CYS A 100 5.21 6.02 -1.91
N GLY A 101 4.05 6.62 -2.21
CA GLY A 101 3.97 7.98 -2.76
C GLY A 101 4.80 8.15 -4.04
N ALA A 102 5.59 9.23 -4.12
CA ALA A 102 6.39 9.58 -5.30
C ALA A 102 7.46 8.53 -5.65
N TYR A 103 7.89 7.71 -4.69
CA TYR A 103 8.83 6.62 -4.93
C TYR A 103 8.19 5.45 -5.69
N GLY A 104 6.87 5.26 -5.57
CA GLY A 104 6.20 4.04 -6.01
C GLY A 104 6.32 3.78 -7.50
N PHE A 105 6.09 4.78 -8.35
CA PHE A 105 6.16 4.62 -9.79
C PHE A 105 7.57 4.32 -10.32
N PRO A 106 8.63 5.10 -9.97
CA PRO A 106 9.98 4.80 -10.39
C PRO A 106 10.51 3.49 -9.81
N LEU A 107 10.15 3.14 -8.58
CA LEU A 107 10.51 1.86 -7.98
C LEU A 107 9.88 0.67 -8.72
N ALA A 108 8.59 0.78 -9.10
CA ALA A 108 7.93 -0.22 -9.93
C ALA A 108 8.64 -0.40 -11.28
N ALA A 109 9.05 0.71 -11.91
CA ALA A 109 9.77 0.67 -13.17
C ALA A 109 11.13 -0.04 -13.04
N LYS A 110 11.89 0.21 -11.95
CA LYS A 110 13.17 -0.47 -11.68
C LYS A 110 12.98 -1.97 -11.44
N ILE A 111 12.01 -2.36 -10.62
CA ILE A 111 11.68 -3.78 -10.35
C ILE A 111 11.29 -4.49 -11.65
N LYS A 112 10.47 -3.84 -12.48
CA LYS A 112 10.08 -4.37 -13.79
C LYS A 112 11.27 -4.52 -14.74
N ALA A 113 12.15 -3.54 -14.80
CA ALA A 113 13.37 -3.60 -15.61
C ALA A 113 14.31 -4.74 -15.19
N ALA A 114 14.29 -5.12 -13.91
CA ALA A 114 15.01 -6.29 -13.39
C ALA A 114 14.30 -7.63 -13.65
N GLY A 115 13.21 -7.63 -14.43
CA GLY A 115 12.48 -8.85 -14.83
C GLY A 115 11.48 -9.36 -13.79
N ARG A 116 11.18 -8.60 -12.73
CA ARG A 116 10.17 -8.97 -11.73
C ARG A 116 8.86 -8.19 -11.93
N GLN A 117 7.80 -8.60 -11.24
CA GLN A 117 6.50 -7.95 -11.34
C GLN A 117 6.31 -6.91 -10.24
N ALA A 118 5.73 -5.77 -10.59
CA ALA A 118 5.37 -4.73 -9.63
C ALA A 118 4.10 -3.99 -10.06
N VAL A 119 3.29 -3.60 -9.07
CA VAL A 119 2.11 -2.77 -9.24
C VAL A 119 2.24 -1.55 -8.31
N HIS A 120 2.26 -0.35 -8.88
CA HIS A 120 2.13 0.87 -8.09
C HIS A 120 0.65 1.14 -7.83
N LEU A 121 0.17 0.72 -6.66
CA LEU A 121 -1.22 0.85 -6.26
C LEU A 121 -1.49 2.18 -5.51
N GLY A 122 -0.44 2.86 -5.05
CA GLY A 122 -0.54 4.14 -4.35
C GLY A 122 -1.32 4.02 -3.03
N GLY A 123 -2.14 5.01 -2.72
CA GLY A 123 -2.90 5.07 -1.47
C GLY A 123 -3.92 3.93 -1.30
N ILE A 124 -4.40 3.32 -2.38
CA ILE A 124 -5.29 2.15 -2.30
C ILE A 124 -4.60 0.96 -1.60
N THR A 125 -3.29 0.93 -1.56
CA THR A 125 -2.55 -0.10 -0.80
C THR A 125 -3.01 -0.17 0.65
N GLN A 126 -3.17 0.96 1.34
CA GLN A 126 -3.62 0.95 2.74
C GLN A 126 -5.06 0.44 2.89
N ILE A 127 -5.94 0.78 1.94
CA ILE A 127 -7.32 0.30 1.92
C ILE A 127 -7.38 -1.21 1.72
N LEU A 128 -6.50 -1.77 0.89
CA LEU A 128 -6.39 -3.21 0.68
C LEU A 128 -6.11 -3.97 1.99
N PHE A 129 -5.48 -3.34 2.95
CA PHE A 129 -5.21 -3.91 4.27
C PHE A 129 -6.14 -3.36 5.38
N GLY A 130 -7.26 -2.76 5.02
CA GLY A 130 -8.25 -2.28 5.99
C GLY A 130 -7.74 -1.13 6.87
N ILE A 131 -6.93 -0.24 6.29
CA ILE A 131 -6.43 0.96 6.97
C ILE A 131 -7.18 2.17 6.41
N HIS A 132 -8.01 2.81 7.23
CA HIS A 132 -8.76 4.00 6.87
C HIS A 132 -7.87 5.21 6.57
N GLY A 133 -8.38 6.10 5.73
CA GLY A 133 -7.84 7.44 5.52
C GLY A 133 -8.99 8.39 5.16
N LYS A 134 -8.87 9.65 5.54
CA LYS A 134 -9.87 10.70 5.36
C LYS A 134 -10.41 10.77 3.92
N ARG A 135 -9.54 10.61 2.90
CA ARG A 135 -9.93 10.61 1.49
C ARG A 135 -11.05 9.60 1.20
N TRP A 136 -10.91 8.37 1.69
CA TRP A 136 -11.84 7.29 1.37
C TRP A 136 -13.10 7.35 2.22
N ASP A 137 -13.03 7.97 3.40
CA ASP A 137 -14.20 8.14 4.25
C ASP A 137 -15.12 9.27 3.75
N GLU A 138 -14.53 10.35 3.24
CA GLU A 138 -15.24 11.59 2.87
C GLU A 138 -15.60 11.65 1.38
N ASP A 139 -14.80 11.05 0.48
CA ASP A 139 -15.04 11.10 -0.95
C ASP A 139 -16.23 10.24 -1.36
N LYS A 140 -17.21 10.89 -2.00
CA LYS A 140 -18.43 10.24 -2.52
C LYS A 140 -18.12 9.10 -3.50
N ASN A 141 -17.00 9.16 -4.23
CA ASN A 141 -16.59 8.12 -5.17
C ASN A 141 -16.13 6.84 -4.47
N HIS A 142 -15.87 6.88 -3.17
CA HIS A 142 -15.39 5.76 -2.37
C HIS A 142 -16.42 5.22 -1.38
N GLN A 143 -17.69 5.70 -1.42
CA GLN A 143 -18.76 5.25 -0.53
C GLN A 143 -19.03 3.74 -0.61
N PHE A 144 -18.68 3.10 -1.73
CA PHE A 144 -18.79 1.65 -1.89
C PHE A 144 -17.87 0.86 -0.93
N LEU A 145 -16.83 1.47 -0.37
CA LEU A 145 -15.96 0.84 0.63
C LEU A 145 -16.68 0.62 1.96
N LYS A 146 -17.70 1.42 2.27
CA LYS A 146 -18.45 1.30 3.54
C LYS A 146 -19.10 -0.08 3.73
N GLN A 147 -19.37 -0.81 2.65
CA GLN A 147 -19.90 -2.17 2.76
C GLN A 147 -18.91 -3.17 3.40
N TYR A 148 -17.61 -2.83 3.42
CA TYR A 148 -16.55 -3.65 4.02
C TYR A 148 -16.11 -3.14 5.39
N ASP A 149 -16.60 -1.97 5.81
CA ASP A 149 -16.24 -1.37 7.09
C ASP A 149 -16.66 -2.28 8.24
N SER A 150 -15.71 -2.57 9.13
CA SER A 150 -15.90 -3.44 10.28
C SER A 150 -14.97 -3.06 11.42
N ASP A 151 -15.15 -3.66 12.58
CA ASP A 151 -14.29 -3.52 13.75
C ASP A 151 -12.84 -4.02 13.53
N ALA A 152 -12.58 -4.72 12.41
CA ALA A 152 -11.24 -5.15 12.03
C ALA A 152 -10.42 -4.04 11.34
N TRP A 153 -11.09 -3.02 10.79
CA TRP A 153 -10.43 -1.88 10.16
C TRP A 153 -9.84 -0.94 11.20
N VAL A 154 -8.75 -0.27 10.85
CA VAL A 154 -8.02 0.62 11.76
C VAL A 154 -7.67 1.94 11.09
N ARG A 155 -7.27 2.93 11.90
CA ARG A 155 -6.63 4.17 11.43
C ARG A 155 -5.17 4.19 11.81
N ILE A 156 -4.39 4.93 11.04
CA ILE A 156 -3.00 5.25 11.40
C ILE A 156 -3.04 6.04 12.71
N SER A 157 -2.22 5.63 13.66
CA SER A 157 -2.16 6.30 14.96
C SER A 157 -1.55 7.70 14.83
N ASP A 158 -1.90 8.61 15.73
CA ASP A 158 -1.33 9.98 15.71
C ASP A 158 0.19 9.99 15.88
N LYS A 159 0.77 8.95 16.49
CA LYS A 159 2.23 8.79 16.62
C LYS A 159 2.92 8.46 15.30
N ASP A 160 2.20 7.84 14.37
CA ASP A 160 2.72 7.40 13.09
C ASP A 160 2.38 8.38 11.95
N LYS A 161 1.72 9.50 12.28
CA LYS A 161 1.46 10.58 11.34
C LYS A 161 2.70 11.47 11.22
N PRO A 162 3.07 11.90 9.99
CA PRO A 162 4.06 12.96 9.81
C PRO A 162 3.63 14.26 10.51
N LYS A 163 4.62 15.08 10.94
CA LYS A 163 4.35 16.35 11.63
C LYS A 163 3.45 17.30 10.85
N ASP A 164 3.70 17.41 9.55
CA ASP A 164 2.97 18.30 8.66
C ASP A 164 2.05 17.50 7.72
N ALA A 165 1.40 16.45 8.24
CA ALA A 165 0.51 15.56 7.47
C ALA A 165 -0.54 16.35 6.68
N ASP A 166 -1.11 17.40 7.26
CA ASP A 166 -2.13 18.24 6.63
C ASP A 166 -1.62 19.01 5.40
N SER A 167 -0.30 19.21 5.27
CA SER A 167 0.29 19.83 4.08
C SER A 167 0.20 18.95 2.83
N VAL A 168 0.00 17.65 3.02
CA VAL A 168 -0.16 16.68 1.92
C VAL A 168 -1.65 16.46 1.66
N GLU A 169 -2.19 17.17 0.67
CA GLU A 169 -3.59 17.05 0.24
C GLU A 169 -4.61 17.10 1.39
N GLY A 170 -4.37 17.98 2.39
CA GLY A 170 -5.25 18.15 3.55
C GLY A 170 -5.27 16.96 4.49
N GLY A 171 -4.18 16.19 4.59
CA GLY A 171 -4.08 15.05 5.49
C GLY A 171 -4.87 13.82 5.01
N CYS A 172 -5.10 13.69 3.72
CA CYS A 172 -6.09 12.75 3.17
C CYS A 172 -5.76 11.26 3.36
N TYR A 173 -4.54 10.92 3.71
CA TYR A 173 -4.11 9.53 3.94
C TYR A 173 -4.22 9.10 5.41
N TRP A 174 -4.45 10.06 6.34
CA TRP A 174 -4.48 9.83 7.79
C TRP A 174 -5.84 10.02 8.43
#